data_90ebb3aad41c4c0cd36bbdffb1975247
#
_entry.id   90ebb3aad41c4c0cd36bbdffb1975247
#
_cell.length_a   1.000
_cell.length_b   1.000
_cell.length_c   1.000
_cell.angle_alpha   90.00
_cell.angle_beta   90.00
_cell.angle_gamma   90.00
#
_symmetry.space_group_name_H-M   'P 1'
#
loop_
_entity.id
_entity.type
_entity.pdbx_description
1 polymer ?
#
loop_
_entity_poly.entity_id
_entity_poly.type
_entity_poly.pdbx_seq_one_letter_code
_entity_poly.pdbx_strand_id
1 'polypeptide(L)'
;LLFVVVYNVCNQLTHLRSDTTVWAFEWERLWPVVPVMIVPYWSIDLLFVLAPFLCRTREELAVHRQRIVFVIIGGALGFLLIPLRFAFARPEVDGVFAPWFAALYTFDFPHNLFPSLHIALRTLLADFYVRHSGGAGRWLVHAWFSLIGVSTLLTWQHHLVDVLGGFWLAGIALHLFRFDAPAPPRARNWTVAVLYGVGAIACAQLARIAWPWTFILVWPAFALGTAAYGYAG
;
A
#
# COMPACT_ATOMS: atom_id res chain seq x y z
N LEU A 1 7.64 -15.06 -7.70
CA LEU A 1 6.64 -16.13 -7.69
C LEU A 1 5.58 -15.91 -6.60
N LEU A 2 5.97 -15.71 -5.31
CA LEU A 2 5.03 -15.52 -4.19
C LEU A 2 3.98 -14.43 -4.48
N PHE A 3 4.41 -13.22 -4.89
CA PHE A 3 3.53 -12.12 -5.24
C PHE A 3 2.46 -12.55 -6.25
N VAL A 4 2.89 -13.10 -7.38
CA VAL A 4 1.98 -13.50 -8.48
C VAL A 4 0.95 -14.52 -8.00
N VAL A 5 1.38 -15.52 -7.24
CA VAL A 5 0.47 -16.58 -6.75
C VAL A 5 -0.52 -16.00 -5.73
N VAL A 6 -0.03 -15.32 -4.70
CA VAL A 6 -0.89 -14.79 -3.63
C VAL A 6 -1.86 -13.74 -4.17
N TYR A 7 -1.37 -12.80 -4.99
CA TYR A 7 -2.21 -11.75 -5.56
C TYR A 7 -3.32 -12.32 -6.43
N ASN A 8 -3.00 -13.23 -7.36
CA ASN A 8 -4.00 -13.82 -8.25
C ASN A 8 -5.02 -14.68 -7.50
N VAL A 9 -4.57 -15.46 -6.49
CA VAL A 9 -5.50 -16.23 -5.65
C VAL A 9 -6.48 -15.29 -4.93
N CYS A 10 -5.97 -14.22 -4.31
CA CYS A 10 -6.84 -13.23 -3.66
C CYS A 10 -7.77 -12.57 -4.68
N ASN A 11 -7.28 -12.19 -5.86
CA ASN A 11 -8.06 -11.52 -6.90
C ASN A 11 -9.23 -12.39 -7.37
N GLN A 12 -9.01 -13.68 -7.55
CA GLN A 12 -10.09 -14.63 -7.89
C GLN A 12 -11.06 -14.81 -6.73
N LEU A 13 -10.56 -15.01 -5.51
CA LEU A 13 -11.42 -15.22 -4.34
C LEU A 13 -12.30 -14.00 -4.05
N THR A 14 -11.74 -12.78 -4.11
CA THR A 14 -12.51 -11.54 -3.86
C THR A 14 -13.49 -11.23 -5.00
N HIS A 15 -13.16 -11.58 -6.25
CA HIS A 15 -14.05 -11.42 -7.38
C HIS A 15 -15.32 -12.29 -7.25
N LEU A 16 -15.20 -13.49 -6.69
CA LEU A 16 -16.32 -14.41 -6.48
C LEU A 16 -17.22 -14.04 -5.28
N ARG A 17 -16.82 -13.06 -4.46
CA ARG A 17 -17.57 -12.64 -3.28
C ARG A 17 -18.73 -11.72 -3.63
N SER A 18 -19.87 -11.95 -2.97
CA SER A 18 -21.07 -11.09 -3.05
C SER A 18 -21.12 -10.02 -1.96
N ASP A 19 -20.27 -10.12 -0.93
CA ASP A 19 -20.25 -9.24 0.25
C ASP A 19 -19.20 -8.10 0.13
N THR A 20 -18.75 -7.78 -1.09
CA THR A 20 -17.81 -6.69 -1.32
C THR A 20 -18.47 -5.32 -1.08
N THR A 21 -17.73 -4.43 -0.42
CA THR A 21 -18.16 -3.08 -0.09
C THR A 21 -17.34 -2.02 -0.85
N VAL A 22 -17.74 -0.76 -0.74
CA VAL A 22 -17.08 0.38 -1.37
C VAL A 22 -16.67 1.36 -0.29
N TRP A 23 -15.38 1.76 -0.30
CA TRP A 23 -14.85 2.82 0.56
C TRP A 23 -14.19 3.89 -0.32
N ALA A 24 -14.98 4.85 -0.75
CA ALA A 24 -14.54 5.93 -1.62
C ALA A 24 -15.20 7.24 -1.21
N PHE A 25 -14.53 8.35 -1.48
CA PHE A 25 -15.13 9.68 -1.35
C PHE A 25 -15.76 10.09 -2.68
N GLU A 26 -16.96 10.70 -2.64
CA GLU A 26 -17.65 11.15 -3.85
C GLU A 26 -16.83 12.11 -4.71
N TRP A 27 -15.99 12.95 -4.09
CA TRP A 27 -15.13 13.89 -4.80
C TRP A 27 -13.97 13.21 -5.56
N GLU A 28 -13.64 11.94 -5.27
CA GLU A 28 -12.62 11.19 -6.02
C GLU A 28 -13.05 11.00 -7.49
N ARG A 29 -14.34 11.01 -7.76
CA ARG A 29 -14.90 10.96 -9.12
C ARG A 29 -14.50 12.18 -9.98
N LEU A 30 -14.11 13.28 -9.34
CA LEU A 30 -13.67 14.50 -10.03
C LEU A 30 -12.22 14.41 -10.53
N TRP A 31 -11.47 13.41 -10.11
CA TRP A 31 -10.11 13.24 -10.59
C TRP A 31 -10.09 12.79 -12.04
N PRO A 32 -9.27 13.44 -12.90
CA PRO A 32 -9.17 13.05 -14.28
C PRO A 32 -8.49 11.70 -14.43
N VAL A 33 -8.92 10.90 -15.40
CA VAL A 33 -8.11 9.78 -15.90
C VAL A 33 -7.01 10.35 -16.79
N VAL A 34 -5.76 10.03 -16.46
CA VAL A 34 -4.58 10.49 -17.20
C VAL A 34 -3.87 9.28 -17.81
N PRO A 35 -4.15 8.93 -19.10
CA PRO A 35 -3.70 7.68 -19.69
C PRO A 35 -2.18 7.45 -19.65
N VAL A 36 -1.37 8.49 -19.81
CA VAL A 36 0.09 8.38 -19.75
C VAL A 36 0.60 7.90 -18.38
N MET A 37 -0.20 8.05 -17.32
CA MET A 37 0.14 7.57 -15.98
C MET A 37 0.20 6.05 -15.86
N ILE A 38 -0.25 5.32 -16.89
CA ILE A 38 -0.05 3.87 -16.98
C ILE A 38 1.44 3.50 -17.05
N VAL A 39 2.29 4.39 -17.56
CA VAL A 39 3.75 4.17 -17.67
C VAL A 39 4.42 4.12 -16.31
N PRO A 40 4.33 5.15 -15.44
CA PRO A 40 4.83 5.04 -14.08
C PRO A 40 4.12 3.92 -13.30
N TYR A 41 2.83 3.70 -13.50
CA TYR A 41 2.07 2.63 -12.85
C TYR A 41 2.73 1.27 -13.08
N TRP A 42 2.97 0.87 -14.31
CA TRP A 42 3.59 -0.42 -14.65
C TRP A 42 5.10 -0.49 -14.40
N SER A 43 5.77 0.67 -14.32
CA SER A 43 7.22 0.70 -14.07
C SER A 43 7.62 0.07 -12.74
N ILE A 44 6.70 -0.03 -11.78
CA ILE A 44 6.95 -0.68 -10.49
C ILE A 44 7.30 -2.15 -10.66
N ASP A 45 6.71 -2.86 -11.62
CA ASP A 45 6.96 -4.29 -11.84
C ASP A 45 8.42 -4.52 -12.23
N LEU A 46 8.94 -3.69 -13.14
CA LEU A 46 10.36 -3.73 -13.51
C LEU A 46 11.26 -3.41 -12.31
N LEU A 47 10.94 -2.34 -11.57
CA LEU A 47 11.72 -1.93 -10.41
C LEU A 47 11.66 -2.99 -9.29
N PHE A 48 10.53 -3.65 -9.12
CA PHE A 48 10.36 -4.74 -8.17
C PHE A 48 11.26 -5.94 -8.52
N VAL A 49 11.30 -6.33 -9.80
CA VAL A 49 12.14 -7.44 -10.27
C VAL A 49 13.63 -7.12 -10.17
N LEU A 50 14.02 -5.86 -10.41
CA LEU A 50 15.42 -5.44 -10.39
C LEU A 50 15.98 -5.27 -8.98
N ALA A 51 15.15 -4.91 -7.99
CA ALA A 51 15.62 -4.58 -6.63
C ALA A 51 16.51 -5.66 -5.98
N PRO A 52 16.16 -6.97 -5.99
CA PRO A 52 17.00 -8.00 -5.39
C PRO A 52 18.43 -8.07 -5.97
N PHE A 53 18.60 -7.73 -7.25
CA PHE A 53 19.90 -7.78 -7.92
C PHE A 53 20.81 -6.60 -7.56
N LEU A 54 20.24 -5.55 -6.94
CA LEU A 54 20.98 -4.38 -6.48
C LEU A 54 21.42 -4.51 -5.01
N CYS A 55 20.98 -5.53 -4.29
CA CYS A 55 21.39 -5.79 -2.91
C CYS A 55 22.90 -6.06 -2.85
N ARG A 56 23.60 -5.36 -1.94
CA ARG A 56 25.06 -5.41 -1.80
C ARG A 56 25.51 -6.51 -0.85
N THR A 57 24.66 -6.90 0.10
CA THR A 57 24.95 -7.94 1.09
C THR A 57 23.80 -8.93 1.22
N ARG A 58 24.10 -10.08 1.83
CA ARG A 58 23.05 -11.09 2.14
C ARG A 58 22.05 -10.60 3.17
N GLU A 59 22.51 -9.79 4.13
CA GLU A 59 21.67 -9.20 5.17
C GLU A 59 20.69 -8.20 4.56
N GLU A 60 21.17 -7.37 3.64
CA GLU A 60 20.30 -6.45 2.90
C GLU A 60 19.22 -7.19 2.11
N LEU A 61 19.60 -8.25 1.39
CA LEU A 61 18.64 -9.08 0.65
C LEU A 61 17.65 -9.77 1.61
N ALA A 62 18.09 -10.20 2.79
CA ALA A 62 17.23 -10.82 3.78
C ALA A 62 16.18 -9.83 4.32
N VAL A 63 16.59 -8.62 4.68
CA VAL A 63 15.68 -7.56 5.14
C VAL A 63 14.72 -7.15 4.02
N HIS A 64 15.23 -6.94 2.80
CA HIS A 64 14.38 -6.63 1.64
C HIS A 64 13.31 -7.70 1.42
N ARG A 65 13.71 -8.98 1.40
CA ARG A 65 12.80 -10.12 1.28
C ARG A 65 11.75 -10.16 2.40
N GLN A 66 12.14 -9.95 3.66
CA GLN A 66 11.22 -9.94 4.80
C GLN A 66 10.16 -8.86 4.66
N ARG A 67 10.56 -7.64 4.27
CA ARG A 67 9.66 -6.52 4.00
C ARG A 67 8.65 -6.86 2.90
N ILE A 68 9.14 -7.38 1.77
CA ILE A 68 8.30 -7.76 0.63
C ILE A 68 7.30 -8.87 1.00
N VAL A 69 7.77 -9.93 1.65
CA VAL A 69 6.90 -11.03 2.10
C VAL A 69 5.84 -10.52 3.08
N PHE A 70 6.24 -9.68 4.04
CA PHE A 70 5.32 -9.10 5.01
C PHE A 70 4.19 -8.29 4.34
N VAL A 71 4.50 -7.40 3.39
CA VAL A 71 3.46 -6.59 2.75
C VAL A 71 2.60 -7.43 1.81
N ILE A 72 3.13 -8.46 1.16
CA ILE A 72 2.32 -9.39 0.34
C ILE A 72 1.31 -10.13 1.22
N ILE A 73 1.73 -10.69 2.34
CA ILE A 73 0.84 -11.42 3.24
C ILE A 73 -0.14 -10.47 3.92
N GLY A 74 0.34 -9.31 4.42
CA GLY A 74 -0.52 -8.30 5.03
C GLY A 74 -1.56 -7.74 4.07
N GLY A 75 -1.18 -7.50 2.81
CA GLY A 75 -2.10 -7.10 1.74
C GLY A 75 -3.14 -8.18 1.46
N ALA A 76 -2.71 -9.44 1.32
CA ALA A 76 -3.62 -10.57 1.11
C ALA A 76 -4.65 -10.71 2.24
N LEU A 77 -4.20 -10.59 3.50
CA LEU A 77 -5.10 -10.60 4.66
C LEU A 77 -6.10 -9.43 4.59
N GLY A 78 -5.63 -8.23 4.20
CA GLY A 78 -6.50 -7.07 4.02
C GLY A 78 -7.57 -7.32 2.96
N PHE A 79 -7.21 -7.82 1.79
CA PHE A 79 -8.14 -8.13 0.69
C PHE A 79 -9.21 -9.13 1.11
N LEU A 80 -8.84 -10.15 1.87
CA LEU A 80 -9.78 -11.20 2.30
C LEU A 80 -10.66 -10.77 3.48
N LEU A 81 -10.13 -9.97 4.41
CA LEU A 81 -10.85 -9.52 5.62
C LEU A 81 -11.68 -8.27 5.38
N ILE A 82 -11.26 -7.41 4.47
CA ILE A 82 -11.91 -6.15 4.10
C ILE A 82 -12.09 -6.13 2.58
N PRO A 83 -13.02 -6.93 2.04
CA PRO A 83 -13.18 -7.08 0.60
C PRO A 83 -13.82 -5.82 0.01
N LEU A 84 -12.98 -4.94 -0.50
CA LEU A 84 -13.43 -3.73 -1.19
C LEU A 84 -13.46 -3.95 -2.70
N ARG A 85 -14.40 -3.27 -3.35
CA ARG A 85 -14.45 -3.13 -4.81
C ARG A 85 -14.36 -1.67 -5.21
N PHE A 86 -13.84 -1.42 -6.41
CA PHE A 86 -13.74 -0.08 -6.95
C PHE A 86 -15.14 0.54 -7.14
N ALA A 87 -15.30 1.80 -6.76
CA ALA A 87 -16.60 2.47 -6.68
C ALA A 87 -17.16 2.88 -8.04
N PHE A 88 -16.26 3.13 -9.02
CA PHE A 88 -16.61 3.74 -10.30
C PHE A 88 -16.45 2.73 -11.43
N ALA A 89 -17.17 2.96 -12.55
CA ALA A 89 -16.92 2.19 -13.77
C ALA A 89 -15.49 2.46 -14.27
N ARG A 90 -14.81 1.41 -14.71
CA ARG A 90 -13.47 1.55 -15.30
C ARG A 90 -13.56 2.44 -16.54
N PRO A 91 -12.65 3.41 -16.69
CA PRO A 91 -12.68 4.32 -17.82
C PRO A 91 -12.34 3.60 -19.12
N GLU A 92 -13.04 3.95 -20.19
CA GLU A 92 -12.59 3.61 -21.53
C GLU A 92 -11.44 4.55 -21.92
N VAL A 93 -10.35 3.98 -22.39
CA VAL A 93 -9.15 4.72 -22.76
C VAL A 93 -8.84 4.46 -24.22
N ASP A 94 -8.76 5.54 -25.00
CA ASP A 94 -8.43 5.49 -26.42
C ASP A 94 -6.94 5.82 -26.70
N GLY A 95 -6.53 5.61 -27.94
CA GLY A 95 -5.21 5.99 -28.42
C GLY A 95 -4.09 5.04 -28.01
N VAL A 96 -2.87 5.55 -27.93
CA VAL A 96 -1.64 4.76 -27.78
C VAL A 96 -1.58 3.96 -26.47
N PHE A 97 -2.27 4.39 -25.43
CA PHE A 97 -2.31 3.73 -24.14
C PHE A 97 -3.45 2.71 -23.98
N ALA A 98 -4.41 2.67 -24.92
CA ALA A 98 -5.54 1.72 -24.85
C ALA A 98 -5.11 0.26 -24.67
N PRO A 99 -4.11 -0.28 -25.38
CA PRO A 99 -3.67 -1.66 -25.19
C PRO A 99 -3.12 -1.95 -23.77
N TRP A 100 -2.49 -0.95 -23.15
CA TRP A 100 -1.93 -1.09 -21.80
C TRP A 100 -3.04 -1.18 -20.75
N PHE A 101 -4.09 -0.36 -20.89
CA PHE A 101 -5.27 -0.45 -20.01
C PHE A 101 -6.07 -1.74 -20.24
N ALA A 102 -6.22 -2.17 -21.50
CA ALA A 102 -6.87 -3.43 -21.81
C ALA A 102 -6.12 -4.63 -21.18
N ALA A 103 -4.79 -4.64 -21.26
CA ALA A 103 -3.98 -5.64 -20.59
C ALA A 103 -4.16 -5.57 -19.06
N LEU A 104 -4.09 -4.39 -18.45
CA LEU A 104 -4.32 -4.21 -17.01
C LEU A 104 -5.67 -4.79 -16.58
N TYR A 105 -6.75 -4.46 -17.28
CA TYR A 105 -8.10 -4.90 -16.93
C TYR A 105 -8.32 -6.40 -17.13
N THR A 106 -7.50 -7.04 -17.93
CA THR A 106 -7.53 -8.51 -18.13
C THR A 106 -6.94 -9.25 -16.93
N PHE A 107 -5.86 -8.71 -16.34
CA PHE A 107 -5.14 -9.36 -15.26
C PHE A 107 -5.59 -8.95 -13.86
N ASP A 108 -6.16 -7.75 -13.73
CA ASP A 108 -6.51 -7.17 -12.44
C ASP A 108 -8.01 -6.86 -12.37
N PHE A 109 -8.73 -7.59 -11.54
CA PHE A 109 -10.12 -7.31 -11.24
C PHE A 109 -10.23 -6.14 -10.25
N PRO A 110 -11.35 -5.38 -10.25
CA PRO A 110 -11.49 -4.20 -9.41
C PRO A 110 -11.83 -4.54 -7.94
N HIS A 111 -11.10 -5.45 -7.33
CA HIS A 111 -11.41 -6.00 -6.00
C HIS A 111 -10.25 -5.96 -5.00
N ASN A 112 -9.04 -6.28 -5.33
CA ASN A 112 -7.90 -6.28 -4.41
C ASN A 112 -7.44 -4.85 -4.05
N LEU A 113 -8.28 -4.09 -3.32
CA LEU A 113 -8.06 -2.67 -3.14
C LEU A 113 -7.34 -2.33 -1.83
N PHE A 114 -7.88 -2.76 -0.69
CA PHE A 114 -7.37 -2.31 0.61
C PHE A 114 -6.64 -3.42 1.38
N PRO A 115 -5.44 -3.12 1.88
CA PRO A 115 -4.60 -1.94 1.60
C PRO A 115 -3.96 -2.03 0.21
N SER A 116 -3.70 -0.89 -0.45
CA SER A 116 -3.03 -0.89 -1.76
C SER A 116 -1.66 -1.54 -1.68
N LEU A 117 -1.54 -2.73 -2.26
CA LEU A 117 -0.26 -3.44 -2.32
C LEU A 117 0.72 -2.73 -3.25
N HIS A 118 0.22 -2.06 -4.30
CA HIS A 118 1.00 -1.21 -5.19
C HIS A 118 1.69 -0.08 -4.41
N ILE A 119 0.96 0.62 -3.54
CA ILE A 119 1.51 1.68 -2.69
C ILE A 119 2.46 1.14 -1.63
N ALA A 120 2.15 -0.01 -1.04
CA ALA A 120 3.04 -0.64 -0.07
C ALA A 120 4.38 -1.01 -0.71
N LEU A 121 4.36 -1.69 -1.85
CA LEU A 121 5.55 -2.07 -2.59
C LEU A 121 6.35 -0.85 -3.07
N ARG A 122 5.69 0.17 -3.68
CA ARG A 122 6.38 1.38 -4.12
C ARG A 122 7.10 2.09 -2.97
N THR A 123 6.53 2.07 -1.77
CA THR A 123 7.11 2.71 -0.60
C THR A 123 8.37 1.99 -0.12
N LEU A 124 8.34 0.66 -0.07
CA LEU A 124 9.51 -0.16 0.26
C LEU A 124 10.61 -0.04 -0.79
N LEU A 125 10.23 -0.04 -2.06
CA LEU A 125 11.17 0.13 -3.17
C LEU A 125 11.76 1.54 -3.18
N ALA A 126 11.00 2.58 -2.87
CA ALA A 126 11.53 3.94 -2.75
C ALA A 126 12.62 4.03 -1.67
N ASP A 127 12.38 3.49 -0.46
CA ASP A 127 13.42 3.40 0.60
C ASP A 127 14.65 2.65 0.10
N PHE A 128 14.44 1.52 -0.56
CA PHE A 128 15.52 0.70 -1.11
C PHE A 128 16.35 1.46 -2.16
N TYR A 129 15.70 2.01 -3.19
CA TYR A 129 16.39 2.70 -4.28
C TYR A 129 17.07 4.01 -3.83
N VAL A 130 16.48 4.74 -2.88
CA VAL A 130 17.10 5.94 -2.28
C VAL A 130 18.39 5.60 -1.57
N ARG A 131 18.48 4.46 -0.87
CA ARG A 131 19.71 3.96 -0.21
C ARG A 131 20.81 3.63 -1.21
N HIS A 132 20.44 3.18 -2.41
CA HIS A 132 21.37 2.85 -3.50
C HIS A 132 21.71 4.04 -4.39
N SER A 133 21.12 5.20 -4.16
CA SER A 133 21.33 6.42 -4.94
C SER A 133 22.11 7.46 -4.16
N GLY A 134 22.92 8.27 -4.87
CA GLY A 134 23.67 9.38 -4.30
C GLY A 134 23.26 10.72 -4.92
N GLY A 135 23.60 11.83 -4.24
CA GLY A 135 23.43 13.19 -4.77
C GLY A 135 22.04 13.47 -5.36
N ALA A 136 22.01 14.01 -6.56
CA ALA A 136 20.79 14.34 -7.29
C ALA A 136 19.95 13.10 -7.63
N GLY A 137 20.56 11.91 -7.73
CA GLY A 137 19.85 10.66 -8.03
C GLY A 137 18.76 10.33 -7.01
N ARG A 138 18.96 10.69 -5.73
CA ARG A 138 17.93 10.50 -4.69
C ARG A 138 16.64 11.27 -4.99
N TRP A 139 16.77 12.50 -5.46
CA TRP A 139 15.61 13.32 -5.81
C TRP A 139 14.85 12.77 -7.00
N LEU A 140 15.58 12.24 -8.01
CA LEU A 140 14.96 11.57 -9.15
C LEU A 140 14.20 10.31 -8.71
N VAL A 141 14.78 9.52 -7.80
CA VAL A 141 14.10 8.36 -7.22
C VAL A 141 12.82 8.79 -6.49
N HIS A 142 12.91 9.79 -5.60
CA HIS A 142 11.73 10.31 -4.90
C HIS A 142 10.65 10.81 -5.86
N ALA A 143 11.04 11.57 -6.89
CA ALA A 143 10.11 12.09 -7.88
C ALA A 143 9.41 10.95 -8.64
N TRP A 144 10.19 9.96 -9.13
CA TRP A 144 9.63 8.84 -9.87
C TRP A 144 8.70 7.97 -9.02
N PHE A 145 9.12 7.60 -7.80
CA PHE A 145 8.25 6.84 -6.91
C PHE A 145 7.03 7.63 -6.42
N SER A 146 7.12 8.95 -6.33
CA SER A 146 5.93 9.79 -6.09
C SER A 146 4.96 9.73 -7.28
N LEU A 147 5.50 9.77 -8.49
CA LEU A 147 4.71 9.65 -9.72
C LEU A 147 4.03 8.27 -9.80
N ILE A 148 4.74 7.18 -9.44
CA ILE A 148 4.14 5.83 -9.31
C ILE A 148 2.98 5.86 -8.30
N GLY A 149 3.14 6.52 -7.15
CA GLY A 149 2.05 6.62 -6.17
C GLY A 149 0.83 7.39 -6.70
N VAL A 150 1.05 8.54 -7.31
CA VAL A 150 -0.03 9.35 -7.90
C VAL A 150 -0.70 8.62 -9.07
N SER A 151 0.05 7.83 -9.83
CA SER A 151 -0.49 7.09 -10.96
C SER A 151 -1.62 6.12 -10.57
N THR A 152 -1.59 5.55 -9.36
CA THR A 152 -2.64 4.64 -8.88
C THR A 152 -4.02 5.30 -8.80
N LEU A 153 -4.04 6.60 -8.51
CA LEU A 153 -5.25 7.40 -8.45
C LEU A 153 -5.68 7.88 -9.85
N LEU A 154 -4.70 8.35 -10.66
CA LEU A 154 -4.96 8.92 -11.97
C LEU A 154 -5.21 7.86 -13.08
N THR A 155 -4.94 6.60 -12.80
CA THR A 155 -5.37 5.46 -13.65
C THR A 155 -6.65 4.78 -13.14
N TRP A 156 -7.25 5.31 -12.09
CA TRP A 156 -8.45 4.77 -11.45
C TRP A 156 -8.31 3.30 -11.01
N GLN A 157 -7.17 2.97 -10.39
CA GLN A 157 -6.95 1.63 -9.86
C GLN A 157 -7.17 1.56 -8.34
N HIS A 158 -7.03 2.66 -7.63
CA HIS A 158 -7.19 2.73 -6.18
C HIS A 158 -7.96 3.98 -5.74
N HIS A 159 -8.63 3.86 -4.61
CA HIS A 159 -9.17 4.97 -3.85
C HIS A 159 -8.14 5.52 -2.86
N LEU A 160 -8.35 6.76 -2.39
CA LEU A 160 -7.43 7.38 -1.42
C LEU A 160 -7.27 6.54 -0.15
N VAL A 161 -8.33 5.88 0.27
CA VAL A 161 -8.34 4.97 1.43
C VAL A 161 -7.33 3.84 1.25
N ASP A 162 -7.31 3.23 0.09
CA ASP A 162 -6.39 2.13 -0.24
C ASP A 162 -4.94 2.59 -0.22
N VAL A 163 -4.70 3.80 -0.76
CA VAL A 163 -3.38 4.44 -0.79
C VAL A 163 -2.85 4.65 0.63
N LEU A 164 -3.68 5.19 1.51
CA LEU A 164 -3.31 5.42 2.91
C LEU A 164 -3.06 4.10 3.64
N GLY A 165 -3.89 3.08 3.40
CA GLY A 165 -3.68 1.72 3.91
C GLY A 165 -2.35 1.11 3.44
N GLY A 166 -1.99 1.34 2.17
CA GLY A 166 -0.72 0.88 1.60
C GLY A 166 0.50 1.55 2.25
N PHE A 167 0.46 2.86 2.47
CA PHE A 167 1.52 3.57 3.20
C PHE A 167 1.65 3.07 4.64
N TRP A 168 0.54 2.83 5.31
CA TRP A 168 0.53 2.30 6.67
C TRP A 168 1.16 0.90 6.74
N LEU A 169 0.77 -0.01 5.84
CA LEU A 169 1.33 -1.35 5.76
C LEU A 169 2.84 -1.33 5.50
N ALA A 170 3.30 -0.47 4.58
CA ALA A 170 4.72 -0.27 4.32
C ALA A 170 5.46 0.30 5.52
N GLY A 171 4.86 1.27 6.22
CA GLY A 171 5.41 1.86 7.44
C GLY A 171 5.69 0.83 8.52
N ILE A 172 4.75 -0.10 8.74
CA ILE A 172 4.93 -1.24 9.65
C ILE A 172 6.11 -2.11 9.19
N ALA A 173 6.16 -2.47 7.90
CA ALA A 173 7.25 -3.30 7.38
C ALA A 173 8.63 -2.63 7.52
N LEU A 174 8.73 -1.32 7.26
CA LEU A 174 9.95 -0.54 7.43
C LEU A 174 10.39 -0.46 8.89
N HIS A 175 9.44 -0.44 9.80
CA HIS A 175 9.72 -0.39 11.24
C HIS A 175 10.13 -1.77 11.79
N LEU A 176 9.43 -2.84 11.39
CA LEU A 176 9.72 -4.22 11.84
C LEU A 176 11.07 -4.73 11.33
N PHE A 177 11.37 -4.49 10.05
CA PHE A 177 12.55 -5.05 9.40
C PHE A 177 13.53 -3.93 9.07
N ARG A 178 14.34 -3.55 10.06
CA ARG A 178 15.38 -2.51 9.94
C ARG A 178 16.72 -3.12 9.57
N PHE A 179 17.54 -2.33 8.90
CA PHE A 179 18.94 -2.68 8.66
C PHE A 179 19.79 -2.58 9.94
N ASP A 180 19.42 -1.63 10.83
CA ASP A 180 20.06 -1.45 12.13
C ASP A 180 19.14 -1.97 13.23
N ALA A 181 19.68 -2.72 14.19
CA ALA A 181 18.91 -3.19 15.34
C ALA A 181 18.36 -1.98 16.14
N PRO A 182 17.08 -1.95 16.46
CA PRO A 182 16.53 -0.89 17.29
C PRO A 182 17.13 -0.94 18.70
N ALA A 183 17.28 0.23 19.32
CA ALA A 183 17.63 0.29 20.74
C ALA A 183 16.54 -0.43 21.56
N PRO A 184 16.90 -1.11 22.65
CA PRO A 184 15.91 -1.81 23.46
C PRO A 184 14.85 -0.82 23.98
N PRO A 185 13.57 -1.20 23.98
CA PRO A 185 12.49 -0.31 24.39
C PRO A 185 12.63 0.05 25.87
N ARG A 186 12.43 1.31 26.19
CA ARG A 186 12.38 1.78 27.59
C ARG A 186 10.98 1.54 28.17
N ALA A 187 10.89 1.25 29.47
CA ALA A 187 9.61 1.06 30.16
C ALA A 187 8.59 2.19 29.89
N ARG A 188 9.08 3.44 29.80
CA ARG A 188 8.25 4.61 29.43
C ARG A 188 7.66 4.46 28.03
N ASN A 189 8.39 3.91 27.06
CA ASN A 189 7.89 3.74 25.69
C ASN A 189 6.72 2.76 25.67
N TRP A 190 6.80 1.68 26.44
CA TRP A 190 5.69 0.72 26.56
C TRP A 190 4.43 1.34 27.14
N THR A 191 4.55 2.20 28.15
CA THR A 191 3.40 2.96 28.68
C THR A 191 2.74 3.82 27.60
N VAL A 192 3.55 4.57 26.83
CA VAL A 192 3.06 5.40 25.73
C VAL A 192 2.45 4.54 24.62
N ALA A 193 3.09 3.41 24.27
CA ALA A 193 2.59 2.47 23.29
C ALA A 193 1.20 1.93 23.67
N VAL A 194 1.02 1.53 24.94
CA VAL A 194 -0.27 1.06 25.46
C VAL A 194 -1.33 2.14 25.38
N LEU A 195 -1.03 3.39 25.76
CA LEU A 195 -1.97 4.50 25.69
C LEU A 195 -2.42 4.78 24.25
N TYR A 196 -1.49 4.80 23.31
CA TYR A 196 -1.83 4.97 21.89
C TYR A 196 -2.60 3.76 21.34
N GLY A 197 -2.25 2.54 21.74
CA GLY A 197 -2.96 1.32 21.37
C GLY A 197 -4.41 1.33 21.85
N VAL A 198 -4.65 1.72 23.10
CA VAL A 198 -6.00 1.88 23.64
C VAL A 198 -6.78 2.96 22.87
N GLY A 199 -6.15 4.09 22.58
CA GLY A 199 -6.74 5.15 21.76
C GLY A 199 -7.11 4.68 20.35
N ALA A 200 -6.24 3.89 19.71
CA ALA A 200 -6.49 3.29 18.39
C ALA A 200 -7.71 2.37 18.41
N ILE A 201 -7.80 1.49 19.42
CA ILE A 201 -8.94 0.58 19.59
C ILE A 201 -10.23 1.36 19.83
N ALA A 202 -10.19 2.40 20.69
CA ALA A 202 -11.34 3.24 20.95
C ALA A 202 -11.85 3.95 19.69
N CYS A 203 -10.95 4.55 18.89
CA CYS A 203 -11.31 5.19 17.62
C CYS A 203 -11.90 4.17 16.62
N ALA A 204 -11.31 2.97 16.52
CA ALA A 204 -11.82 1.92 15.64
C ALA A 204 -13.22 1.44 16.05
N GLN A 205 -13.47 1.27 17.36
CA GLN A 205 -14.80 0.87 17.86
C GLN A 205 -15.83 1.97 17.63
N LEU A 206 -15.49 3.24 17.88
CA LEU A 206 -16.38 4.37 17.61
C LEU A 206 -16.71 4.46 16.11
N ALA A 207 -15.73 4.29 15.24
CA ALA A 207 -15.95 4.25 13.80
C ALA A 207 -16.95 3.14 13.41
N ARG A 208 -16.85 1.97 14.05
CA ARG A 208 -17.72 0.82 13.77
C ARG A 208 -19.17 1.04 14.25
N ILE A 209 -19.35 1.65 15.43
CA ILE A 209 -20.66 1.81 16.08
C ILE A 209 -21.50 2.89 15.38
N ALA A 210 -20.91 3.96 14.93
CA ALA A 210 -21.61 5.13 14.38
C ALA A 210 -21.40 5.32 12.86
N TRP A 211 -21.05 4.24 12.14
CA TRP A 211 -20.99 4.20 10.68
C TRP A 211 -22.30 4.71 10.05
N PRO A 212 -22.28 5.54 8.97
CA PRO A 212 -21.10 5.93 8.16
C PRO A 212 -20.41 7.24 8.59
N TRP A 213 -20.98 8.03 9.51
CA TRP A 213 -20.52 9.37 9.84
C TRP A 213 -19.17 9.42 10.57
N THR A 214 -18.82 8.34 11.26
CA THR A 214 -17.58 8.21 12.03
C THR A 214 -16.44 7.56 11.26
N PHE A 215 -16.61 7.30 9.96
CA PHE A 215 -15.56 6.73 9.11
C PHE A 215 -14.22 7.50 9.22
N ILE A 216 -14.29 8.83 9.41
CA ILE A 216 -13.11 9.67 9.61
C ILE A 216 -12.26 9.22 10.81
N LEU A 217 -12.87 8.55 11.81
CA LEU A 217 -12.16 8.05 13.00
C LEU A 217 -11.27 6.84 12.72
N VAL A 218 -11.42 6.19 11.57
CA VAL A 218 -10.52 5.12 11.12
C VAL A 218 -9.09 5.66 10.97
N TRP A 219 -8.92 6.90 10.52
CA TRP A 219 -7.62 7.53 10.35
C TRP A 219 -6.88 7.77 11.67
N PRO A 220 -7.49 8.40 12.70
CA PRO A 220 -6.90 8.45 14.02
C PRO A 220 -6.58 7.05 14.57
N ALA A 221 -7.41 6.05 14.36
CA ALA A 221 -7.12 4.68 14.79
C ALA A 221 -5.84 4.13 14.16
N PHE A 222 -5.65 4.30 12.85
CA PHE A 222 -4.43 3.91 12.16
C PHE A 222 -3.21 4.71 12.63
N ALA A 223 -3.33 6.03 12.75
CA ALA A 223 -2.25 6.90 13.20
C ALA A 223 -1.79 6.55 14.63
N LEU A 224 -2.74 6.38 15.54
CA LEU A 224 -2.45 6.00 16.93
C LEU A 224 -1.88 4.57 17.03
N GLY A 225 -2.39 3.63 16.23
CA GLY A 225 -1.85 2.27 16.15
C GLY A 225 -0.39 2.25 15.67
N THR A 226 -0.07 3.06 14.66
CA THR A 226 1.29 3.22 14.14
C THR A 226 2.21 3.85 15.18
N ALA A 227 1.72 4.89 15.88
CA ALA A 227 2.47 5.53 16.96
C ALA A 227 2.69 4.57 18.13
N ALA A 228 1.67 3.81 18.54
CA ALA A 228 1.79 2.79 19.58
C ALA A 228 2.90 1.79 19.25
N TYR A 229 2.92 1.33 18.01
CA TYR A 229 3.93 0.42 17.53
C TYR A 229 5.33 1.06 17.52
N GLY A 230 5.45 2.30 17.04
CA GLY A 230 6.71 3.05 17.03
C GLY A 230 7.31 3.28 18.42
N TYR A 231 6.46 3.38 19.46
CA TYR A 231 6.92 3.51 20.85
C TYR A 231 7.22 2.14 21.52
N ALA A 232 6.65 1.05 21.01
CA ALA A 232 6.91 -0.30 21.51
C ALA A 232 8.23 -0.89 20.98
N GLY A 233 8.68 -0.49 19.81
CA GLY A 233 9.94 -0.92 19.17
C GLY A 233 11.02 0.14 19.21
#